data_e94818c9413c4305f6e9b15b05ba32fb
#
_entry.id   e94818c9413c4305f6e9b15b05ba32fb
#
_cell.length_a   1.000
_cell.length_b   1.000
_cell.length_c   1.000
_cell.angle_alpha   90.00
_cell.angle_beta   90.00
_cell.angle_gamma   90.00
#
_symmetry.space_group_name_H-M   'P 1'
#
loop_
_entity.id
_entity.type
_entity.pdbx_description
1 polymer ?
#
loop_
_entity_poly.entity_id
_entity_poly.type
_entity_poly.pdbx_seq_one_letter_code
_entity_poly.pdbx_strand_id
1 'polypeptide(L)'
;MVLQLTGGQRKFLRGLAHHLNPGAFVGAKGVTHALVEEIETALDGAELIKIKFVDHKDKAVKTGLLEEISRQTGAAVAGMVGHVAVLYRPHRNPEKRRIKLP
;
A
#
# COMPACT_ATOMS: atom_id res chain seq x y z
N MET A 1 9.56 -10.86 -3.41
CA MET A 1 9.79 -10.76 -1.95
C MET A 1 9.39 -9.37 -1.46
N VAL A 2 8.64 -9.31 -0.39
CA VAL A 2 8.19 -8.03 0.19
C VAL A 2 9.31 -7.41 1.02
N LEU A 3 9.52 -6.11 0.82
CA LEU A 3 10.49 -5.33 1.59
C LEU A 3 10.11 -5.32 3.09
N GLN A 4 11.09 -5.59 3.94
CA GLN A 4 10.90 -5.52 5.39
C GLN A 4 11.19 -4.10 5.88
N LEU A 5 10.19 -3.45 6.45
CA LEU A 5 10.31 -2.08 6.96
C LEU A 5 10.54 -2.09 8.47
N THR A 6 11.43 -1.22 8.93
CA THR A 6 11.57 -0.97 10.37
C THR A 6 10.38 -0.11 10.87
N GLY A 7 10.21 -0.05 12.18
CA GLY A 7 9.17 0.81 12.77
C GLY A 7 9.34 2.28 12.40
N GLY A 8 10.59 2.75 12.40
CA GLY A 8 10.90 4.14 12.02
C GLY A 8 10.60 4.40 10.55
N GLN A 9 10.92 3.45 9.67
CA GLN A 9 10.62 3.57 8.25
C GLN A 9 9.11 3.59 7.99
N ARG A 10 8.35 2.73 8.68
CA ARG A 10 6.88 2.75 8.57
C ARG A 10 6.30 4.10 8.99
N LYS A 11 6.79 4.64 10.11
CA LYS A 11 6.35 5.94 10.59
C LYS A 11 6.67 7.05 9.58
N PHE A 12 7.87 7.03 9.03
CA PHE A 12 8.30 7.98 7.99
C PHE A 12 7.37 7.94 6.78
N LEU A 13 7.07 6.74 6.28
CA LEU A 13 6.21 6.57 5.12
C LEU A 13 4.76 7.01 5.41
N ARG A 14 4.24 6.70 6.60
CA ARG A 14 2.90 7.18 6.99
C ARG A 14 2.85 8.71 7.03
N GLY A 15 3.93 9.35 7.49
CA GLY A 15 4.03 10.80 7.49
C GLY A 15 3.99 11.38 6.08
N LEU A 16 4.76 10.80 5.15
CA LEU A 16 4.74 11.21 3.75
C LEU A 16 3.35 11.02 3.12
N ALA A 17 2.67 9.93 3.49
CA ALA A 17 1.37 9.60 2.93
C ALA A 17 0.22 10.44 3.48
N HIS A 18 0.45 11.19 4.56
CA HIS A 18 -0.62 11.94 5.23
C HIS A 18 -1.42 12.84 4.30
N HIS A 19 -0.77 13.45 3.33
CA HIS A 19 -1.41 14.38 2.39
C HIS A 19 -1.93 13.71 1.12
N LEU A 20 -1.72 12.41 0.95
CA LEU A 20 -2.16 11.71 -0.24
C LEU A 20 -3.65 11.38 -0.16
N ASN A 21 -4.30 11.41 -1.32
CA ASN A 21 -5.63 10.85 -1.48
C ASN A 21 -5.52 9.36 -1.78
N PRO A 22 -6.55 8.54 -1.47
CA PRO A 22 -6.52 7.12 -1.82
C PRO A 22 -6.33 6.93 -3.32
N GLY A 23 -5.37 6.05 -3.69
CA GLY A 23 -5.11 5.71 -5.08
C GLY A 23 -5.92 4.52 -5.58
N ALA A 24 -6.54 3.77 -4.66
CA ALA A 24 -7.38 2.63 -4.98
C ALA A 24 -8.36 2.38 -3.84
N PHE A 25 -9.46 1.70 -4.16
CA PHE A 25 -10.51 1.38 -3.19
C PHE A 25 -10.79 -0.12 -3.20
N VAL A 26 -10.84 -0.72 -2.02
CA VAL A 26 -11.15 -2.14 -1.88
C VAL A 26 -12.64 -2.29 -1.62
N GLY A 27 -13.37 -2.80 -2.60
CA GLY A 27 -14.81 -2.99 -2.51
C GLY A 27 -15.22 -4.35 -1.97
N ALA A 28 -16.50 -4.68 -2.09
CA ALA A 28 -17.11 -5.89 -1.53
C ALA A 28 -16.44 -7.18 -2.05
N LYS A 29 -15.94 -7.17 -3.27
CA LYS A 29 -15.30 -8.35 -3.87
C LYS A 29 -13.88 -8.60 -3.36
N GLY A 30 -13.36 -7.73 -2.52
CA GLY A 30 -12.02 -7.87 -1.94
C GLY A 30 -10.91 -7.71 -2.98
N VAL A 31 -9.93 -8.62 -2.95
CA VAL A 31 -8.77 -8.55 -3.85
C VAL A 31 -9.10 -9.20 -5.18
N THR A 32 -9.45 -8.36 -6.15
CA THR A 32 -9.72 -8.79 -7.52
C THR A 32 -8.49 -8.56 -8.39
N HIS A 33 -8.45 -9.21 -9.56
CA HIS A 33 -7.38 -8.98 -10.54
C HIS A 33 -7.34 -7.50 -10.97
N ALA A 34 -8.48 -6.89 -11.19
CA ALA A 34 -8.57 -5.48 -11.57
C ALA A 34 -7.99 -4.57 -10.47
N LEU A 35 -8.28 -4.87 -9.20
CA LEU A 35 -7.72 -4.11 -8.08
C LEU A 35 -6.19 -4.24 -8.03
N VAL A 36 -5.67 -5.44 -8.21
CA VAL A 36 -4.22 -5.67 -8.21
C VAL A 36 -3.55 -4.87 -9.33
N GLU A 37 -4.12 -4.88 -10.53
CA GLU A 37 -3.58 -4.09 -11.65
C GLU A 37 -3.60 -2.60 -11.35
N GLU A 38 -4.67 -2.10 -10.75
CA GLU A 38 -4.80 -0.70 -10.37
C GLU A 38 -3.73 -0.29 -9.35
N ILE A 39 -3.51 -1.15 -8.35
CA ILE A 39 -2.47 -0.92 -7.34
C ILE A 39 -1.07 -0.95 -7.97
N GLU A 40 -0.81 -1.93 -8.84
CA GLU A 40 0.46 -2.04 -9.56
C GLU A 40 0.76 -0.75 -10.35
N THR A 41 -0.21 -0.25 -11.10
CA THR A 41 -0.07 0.98 -11.87
C THR A 41 0.23 2.18 -10.96
N ALA A 42 -0.51 2.29 -9.87
CA ALA A 42 -0.33 3.39 -8.92
C ALA A 42 1.06 3.34 -8.26
N LEU A 43 1.52 2.16 -7.86
CA LEU A 43 2.84 1.99 -7.25
C LEU A 43 3.97 2.28 -8.22
N ASP A 44 3.83 1.89 -9.47
CA ASP A 44 4.83 2.17 -10.51
C ASP A 44 4.99 3.68 -10.72
N GLY A 45 3.92 4.44 -10.58
CA GLY A 45 3.96 5.89 -10.74
C GLY A 45 4.43 6.66 -9.51
N ALA A 46 4.10 6.19 -8.32
CA ALA A 46 4.24 6.99 -7.10
C ALA A 46 5.10 6.37 -6.00
N GLU A 47 5.38 5.07 -6.03
CA GLU A 47 6.07 4.31 -4.99
C GLU A 47 5.30 4.22 -3.66
N LEU A 48 4.56 5.24 -3.30
CA LEU A 48 3.80 5.33 -2.04
C LEU A 48 2.37 5.68 -2.36
N ILE A 49 1.43 4.86 -1.92
CA ILE A 49 0.00 5.09 -2.14
C ILE A 49 -0.80 4.77 -0.88
N LYS A 50 -2.01 5.30 -0.82
CA LYS A 50 -3.02 4.88 0.13
C LYS A 50 -4.07 4.06 -0.59
N ILE A 51 -4.60 3.04 0.09
CA ILE A 51 -5.80 2.33 -0.36
C ILE A 51 -6.85 2.43 0.73
N LYS A 52 -8.12 2.52 0.34
CA LYS A 52 -9.22 2.64 1.29
C LYS A 52 -10.17 1.45 1.18
N PHE A 53 -10.50 0.85 2.32
CA PHE A 53 -11.51 -0.20 2.40
C PHE A 53 -12.88 0.45 2.53
N VAL A 54 -13.76 0.20 1.57
CA VAL A 54 -15.10 0.82 1.55
C VAL A 54 -16.19 -0.12 2.05
N ASP A 55 -15.95 -1.42 2.08
CA ASP A 55 -16.93 -2.41 2.52
C ASP A 55 -16.50 -3.22 3.75
N HIS A 56 -15.24 -3.60 3.81
CA HIS A 56 -14.72 -4.45 4.89
C HIS A 56 -14.30 -3.59 6.07
N LYS A 57 -14.99 -3.73 7.21
CA LYS A 57 -14.69 -2.92 8.40
C LYS A 57 -14.01 -3.71 9.51
N ASP A 58 -14.08 -5.03 9.46
CA ASP A 58 -13.41 -5.89 10.42
C ASP A 58 -11.91 -5.85 10.24
N LYS A 59 -11.17 -5.59 11.32
CA LYS A 59 -9.71 -5.44 11.26
C LYS A 59 -9.02 -6.71 10.77
N ALA A 60 -9.47 -7.88 11.23
CA ALA A 60 -8.85 -9.13 10.83
C ALA A 60 -9.04 -9.39 9.33
N VAL A 61 -10.21 -9.08 8.80
CA VAL A 61 -10.52 -9.21 7.38
C VAL A 61 -9.64 -8.26 6.57
N LYS A 62 -9.55 -7.00 6.97
CA LYS A 62 -8.70 -6.01 6.28
C LYS A 62 -7.23 -6.43 6.30
N THR A 63 -6.74 -6.94 7.42
CA THR A 63 -5.36 -7.41 7.54
C THR A 63 -5.09 -8.56 6.57
N GLY A 64 -6.01 -9.52 6.48
CA GLY A 64 -5.89 -10.63 5.53
C GLY A 64 -5.88 -10.17 4.08
N LEU A 65 -6.73 -9.20 3.74
CA LEU A 65 -6.77 -8.64 2.38
C LEU A 65 -5.47 -7.89 2.07
N LEU A 66 -4.92 -7.15 3.04
CA LEU A 66 -3.62 -6.47 2.87
C LEU A 66 -2.49 -7.45 2.66
N GLU A 67 -2.48 -8.56 3.38
CA GLU A 67 -1.46 -9.60 3.20
C GLU A 67 -1.53 -10.17 1.78
N GLU A 68 -2.73 -10.37 1.25
CA GLU A 68 -2.92 -10.86 -0.10
C GLU A 68 -2.44 -9.83 -1.13
N ILE A 69 -2.77 -8.56 -0.95
CA ILE A 69 -2.31 -7.48 -1.82
C ILE A 69 -0.78 -7.40 -1.80
N SER A 70 -0.18 -7.44 -0.61
CA SER A 70 1.27 -7.40 -0.43
C SER A 70 1.95 -8.57 -1.15
N ARG A 71 1.39 -9.76 -1.02
CA ARG A 71 1.93 -10.95 -1.69
C ARG A 71 1.87 -10.83 -3.20
N GLN A 72 0.78 -10.33 -3.76
CA GLN A 72 0.60 -10.22 -5.20
C GLN A 72 1.37 -9.07 -5.83
N THR A 73 1.58 -7.97 -5.12
CA THR A 73 2.22 -6.77 -5.67
C THR A 73 3.67 -6.57 -5.22
N GLY A 74 4.09 -7.26 -4.18
CA GLY A 74 5.39 -7.02 -3.57
C GLY A 74 5.45 -5.74 -2.74
N ALA A 75 4.33 -5.05 -2.55
CA ALA A 75 4.30 -3.84 -1.75
C ALA A 75 4.39 -4.15 -0.26
N ALA A 76 5.13 -3.33 0.48
CA ALA A 76 5.18 -3.39 1.93
C ALA A 76 4.05 -2.54 2.50
N VAL A 77 3.44 -3.01 3.59
CA VAL A 77 2.41 -2.26 4.31
C VAL A 77 3.10 -1.40 5.37
N ALA A 78 3.01 -0.08 5.22
CA ALA A 78 3.58 0.85 6.18
C ALA A 78 2.67 1.09 7.39
N GLY A 79 1.39 0.78 7.26
CA GLY A 79 0.44 0.86 8.36
C GLY A 79 -0.98 0.97 7.87
N MET A 80 -1.90 0.92 8.81
CA MET A 80 -3.33 1.11 8.54
C MET A 80 -3.92 1.96 9.65
N VAL A 81 -4.61 3.04 9.26
CA VAL A 81 -5.32 3.93 10.18
C VAL A 81 -6.78 3.90 9.78
N GLY A 82 -7.64 3.39 10.67
CA GLY A 82 -9.05 3.20 10.35
C GLY A 82 -9.23 2.26 9.15
N HIS A 83 -9.80 2.77 8.07
CA HIS A 83 -10.06 2.00 6.85
C HIS A 83 -9.08 2.32 5.72
N VAL A 84 -7.97 3.01 6.04
CA VAL A 84 -6.97 3.42 5.04
C VAL A 84 -5.64 2.76 5.33
N ALA A 85 -5.08 2.08 4.35
CA ALA A 85 -3.76 1.47 4.46
C ALA A 85 -2.75 2.21 3.59
N VAL A 86 -1.50 2.23 4.04
CA VAL A 86 -0.38 2.85 3.31
C VAL A 86 0.48 1.74 2.75
N LEU A 87 0.69 1.77 1.44
CA LEU A 87 1.51 0.78 0.73
C LEU A 87 2.72 1.46 0.12
N TYR A 88 3.87 0.79 0.19
CA TYR A 88 5.12 1.28 -0.36
C TYR A 88 5.83 0.20 -1.17
N ARG A 89 6.29 0.57 -2.36
CA ARG A 89 7.16 -0.28 -3.18
C ARG A 89 8.11 0.63 -3.95
N PRO A 90 9.44 0.51 -3.74
CA PRO A 90 10.40 1.33 -4.48
C PRO A 90 10.30 1.04 -5.98
N HIS A 91 10.52 2.06 -6.79
CA HIS A 91 10.52 1.89 -8.24
C HIS A 91 11.55 0.85 -8.66
N ARG A 92 11.23 0.03 -9.65
CA ARG A 92 12.13 -1.02 -10.15
C ARG A 92 13.43 -0.44 -10.70
N ASN A 93 13.34 0.71 -11.35
CA ASN A 93 14.52 1.44 -11.82
C ASN A 93 15.03 2.35 -10.69
N PRO A 94 16.23 2.07 -10.13
CA PRO A 94 16.75 2.88 -9.03
C PRO A 94 16.89 4.36 -9.35
N GLU A 95 17.11 4.71 -10.62
CA GLU A 95 17.23 6.11 -11.05
C GLU A 95 15.90 6.88 -10.94
N LYS A 96 14.79 6.16 -10.91
CA LYS A 96 13.46 6.76 -10.80
C LYS A 96 12.93 6.77 -9.37
N ARG A 97 13.70 6.27 -8.43
CA ARG A 97 13.28 6.27 -7.02
C ARG A 97 13.33 7.67 -6.45
N ARG A 98 12.21 8.09 -5.85
CA ARG A 98 12.07 9.43 -5.26
C ARG A 98 12.11 9.42 -3.75
N ILE A 99 11.72 8.30 -3.14
CA ILE A 99 11.65 8.18 -1.69
C ILE A 99 12.92 7.52 -1.18
N LYS A 100 13.60 8.23 -0.28
CA LYS A 100 14.77 7.70 0.41
C LYS A 100 14.37 7.37 1.83
N LEU A 101 14.41 6.08 2.17
CA LEU A 101 14.10 5.64 3.53
C LEU A 101 15.22 6.01 4.49
N PRO A 102 14.87 6.43 5.72
CA PRO A 102 15.85 6.70 6.75
C PRO A 102 16.56 5.43 7.24
#